data_f580d4965c8433fd063e18fd103d5796
#
_entry.id   f580d4965c8433fd063e18fd103d5796
#
_cell.length_a   1.000
_cell.length_b   1.000
_cell.length_c   1.000
_cell.angle_alpha   90.00
_cell.angle_beta   90.00
_cell.angle_gamma   90.00
#
_symmetry.space_group_name_H-M   'P 1'
#
loop_
_entity.id
_entity.type
_entity.pdbx_description
1 polymer ?
#
loop_
_entity_poly.entity_id
_entity_poly.type
_entity_poly.pdbx_seq_one_letter_code
_entity_poly.pdbx_strand_id
1 'polypeptide(L)'
;MRNLCFLLIPMGIALLIVSIRNIIRFVKAELFFEMPCLEEEGSVHLPQGKYGIWLSGKKFTKSPLGKIGFQLVEEETGQSVNLFPSLMRPTVSSFKMARMELYSFQVEEEGNYILSINGEGSVRDRIEASIGNLLVKKPVDLSSFTVQIRKGKSLAMFFLSVFGINIAVWMILGGIMLPFLLAEAGY
;
A
#
# COMPACT_ATOMS: atom_id res chain seq x y z
N MET A 1 -20.15 33.99 18.58
CA MET A 1 -19.30 33.30 17.57
C MET A 1 -18.09 32.60 18.22
N ARG A 2 -17.43 33.22 19.19
CA ARG A 2 -16.24 32.69 19.90
C ARG A 2 -16.40 31.27 20.43
N ASN A 3 -17.55 30.95 21.07
CA ASN A 3 -17.79 29.62 21.65
C ASN A 3 -17.99 28.51 20.56
N LEU A 4 -18.39 28.87 19.36
CA LEU A 4 -18.54 27.93 18.25
C LEU A 4 -17.19 27.43 17.71
N CYS A 5 -16.13 28.24 17.80
CA CYS A 5 -14.80 27.86 17.37
C CYS A 5 -14.26 26.67 18.19
N PHE A 6 -14.61 26.56 19.46
CA PHE A 6 -14.20 25.44 20.32
C PHE A 6 -14.78 24.08 19.84
N LEU A 7 -15.90 24.07 19.10
CA LEU A 7 -16.45 22.85 18.53
C LEU A 7 -15.54 22.22 17.44
N LEU A 8 -14.65 23.02 16.85
CA LEU A 8 -13.67 22.51 15.88
C LEU A 8 -12.68 21.53 16.52
N ILE A 9 -12.40 21.69 17.82
CA ILE A 9 -11.44 20.84 18.54
C ILE A 9 -11.96 19.39 18.62
N PRO A 10 -13.13 19.09 19.22
CA PRO A 10 -13.62 17.71 19.29
C PRO A 10 -13.91 17.11 17.92
N MET A 11 -14.36 17.91 16.94
CA MET A 11 -14.54 17.45 15.56
C MET A 11 -13.20 17.08 14.92
N GLY A 12 -12.18 17.90 15.09
CA GLY A 12 -10.82 17.62 14.61
C GLY A 12 -10.23 16.35 15.24
N ILE A 13 -10.40 16.19 16.57
CA ILE A 13 -9.94 14.97 17.26
C ILE A 13 -10.67 13.73 16.73
N ALA A 14 -11.98 13.77 16.54
CA ALA A 14 -12.73 12.65 16.00
C ALA A 14 -12.26 12.28 14.58
N LEU A 15 -12.08 13.27 13.70
CA LEU A 15 -11.57 13.09 12.35
C LEU A 15 -10.15 12.51 12.37
N LEU A 16 -9.29 12.99 13.25
CA LEU A 16 -7.92 12.48 13.42
C LEU A 16 -7.91 11.00 13.80
N ILE A 17 -8.72 10.61 14.80
CA ILE A 17 -8.83 9.22 15.24
C ILE A 17 -9.30 8.31 14.10
N VAL A 18 -10.35 8.70 13.36
CA VAL A 18 -10.88 7.93 12.23
C VAL A 18 -9.82 7.76 11.14
N SER A 19 -9.13 8.85 10.79
CA SER A 19 -8.09 8.86 9.76
C SER A 19 -6.91 7.95 10.14
N ILE A 20 -6.42 8.04 11.37
CA ILE A 20 -5.34 7.17 11.87
C ILE A 20 -5.77 5.70 11.86
N ARG A 21 -6.99 5.38 12.32
CA ARG A 21 -7.49 3.99 12.29
C ARG A 21 -7.54 3.43 10.87
N ASN A 22 -7.95 4.22 9.88
CA ASN A 22 -8.00 3.79 8.49
C ASN A 22 -6.59 3.54 7.92
N ILE A 23 -5.61 4.39 8.24
CA ILE A 23 -4.21 4.18 7.84
C ILE A 23 -3.66 2.89 8.50
N ILE A 24 -3.91 2.67 9.78
CA ILE A 24 -3.47 1.46 10.47
C ILE A 24 -4.09 0.21 9.81
N ARG A 25 -5.38 0.26 9.46
CA ARG A 25 -6.06 -0.83 8.76
C ARG A 25 -5.44 -1.10 7.38
N PHE A 26 -5.04 -0.05 6.66
CA PHE A 26 -4.36 -0.17 5.38
C PHE A 26 -2.98 -0.84 5.55
N VAL A 27 -2.18 -0.35 6.49
CA VAL A 27 -0.84 -0.89 6.79
C VAL A 27 -0.89 -2.34 7.28
N LYS A 28 -1.91 -2.71 8.06
CA LYS A 28 -2.13 -4.07 8.58
C LYS A 28 -2.99 -4.93 7.64
N ALA A 29 -2.89 -4.72 6.30
CA ALA A 29 -3.59 -5.59 5.35
C ALA A 29 -3.23 -7.07 5.59
N GLU A 30 -4.26 -7.91 5.63
CA GLU A 30 -4.14 -9.34 5.90
C GLU A 30 -3.23 -10.01 4.86
N LEU A 31 -2.34 -10.86 5.33
CA LEU A 31 -1.44 -11.66 4.52
C LEU A 31 -2.11 -13.01 4.27
N PHE A 32 -2.31 -13.37 3.00
CA PHE A 32 -2.85 -14.66 2.59
C PHE A 32 -1.75 -15.63 2.17
N PHE A 33 -0.70 -15.11 1.54
CA PHE A 33 0.37 -15.92 1.00
C PHE A 33 1.69 -15.17 1.00
N GLU A 34 2.78 -15.88 1.21
CA GLU A 34 4.14 -15.35 1.11
C GLU A 34 5.08 -16.46 0.60
N MET A 35 5.88 -16.13 -0.41
CA MET A 35 6.90 -17.01 -0.93
C MET A 35 8.20 -16.24 -1.23
N PRO A 36 9.39 -16.88 -1.11
CA PRO A 36 10.65 -16.29 -1.56
C PRO A 36 10.63 -16.00 -3.05
N CYS A 37 11.30 -14.91 -3.50
CA CYS A 37 11.43 -14.62 -4.94
C CYS A 37 12.30 -15.64 -5.71
N LEU A 38 12.92 -16.58 -5.01
CA LEU A 38 13.69 -17.67 -5.60
C LEU A 38 12.81 -18.87 -6.01
N GLU A 39 11.64 -18.98 -5.45
CA GLU A 39 10.65 -19.98 -5.84
C GLU A 39 9.93 -19.51 -7.09
N GLU A 40 9.75 -20.42 -8.05
CA GLU A 40 9.13 -20.11 -9.34
C GLU A 40 7.61 -20.12 -9.24
N GLU A 41 7.05 -20.96 -8.39
CA GLU A 41 5.60 -21.14 -8.25
C GLU A 41 5.18 -21.39 -6.82
N GLY A 42 3.95 -20.98 -6.48
CA GLY A 42 3.33 -21.29 -5.20
C GLY A 42 1.81 -21.29 -5.29
N SER A 43 1.17 -22.26 -4.62
CA SER A 43 -0.28 -22.39 -4.57
C SER A 43 -0.84 -21.68 -3.34
N VAL A 44 -1.98 -21.02 -3.50
CA VAL A 44 -2.68 -20.27 -2.45
C VAL A 44 -4.18 -20.39 -2.60
N HIS A 45 -4.86 -20.63 -1.50
CA HIS A 45 -6.33 -20.59 -1.46
C HIS A 45 -6.80 -19.15 -1.19
N LEU A 46 -7.61 -18.60 -2.09
CA LEU A 46 -8.10 -17.23 -2.00
C LEU A 46 -9.63 -17.20 -2.00
N PRO A 47 -10.26 -16.65 -0.96
CA PRO A 47 -11.67 -16.28 -0.98
C PRO A 47 -11.98 -15.20 -2.02
N GLN A 48 -13.25 -15.11 -2.42
CA GLN A 48 -13.70 -14.01 -3.27
C GLN A 48 -13.32 -12.65 -2.68
N GLY A 49 -12.72 -11.77 -3.50
CA GLY A 49 -12.31 -10.44 -3.02
C GLY A 49 -11.27 -9.74 -3.87
N LYS A 50 -10.83 -8.58 -3.37
CA LYS A 50 -9.74 -7.81 -3.97
C LYS A 50 -8.43 -8.07 -3.24
N TYR A 51 -7.37 -8.21 -4.00
CA TYR A 51 -6.03 -8.55 -3.50
C TYR A 51 -4.97 -7.71 -4.19
N GLY A 52 -3.79 -7.68 -3.58
CA GLY A 52 -2.60 -7.08 -4.17
C GLY A 52 -1.40 -8.01 -4.08
N ILE A 53 -0.57 -8.01 -5.11
CA ILE A 53 0.76 -8.64 -5.11
C ILE A 53 1.76 -7.59 -4.64
N TRP A 54 2.45 -7.91 -3.56
CA TRP A 54 3.41 -7.05 -2.90
C TRP A 54 4.80 -7.66 -2.97
N LEU A 55 5.79 -6.83 -3.27
CA LEU A 55 7.20 -7.19 -3.13
C LEU A 55 7.70 -6.67 -1.79
N SER A 56 8.18 -7.55 -0.94
CA SER A 56 8.75 -7.23 0.37
C SER A 56 10.25 -7.53 0.37
N GLY A 57 11.05 -6.64 0.92
CA GLY A 57 12.49 -6.84 0.99
C GLY A 57 13.20 -5.89 1.94
N LYS A 58 14.51 -6.09 2.12
CA LYS A 58 15.34 -5.21 2.93
C LYS A 58 15.46 -3.83 2.28
N LYS A 59 15.41 -2.79 3.11
CA LYS A 59 15.70 -1.42 2.64
C LYS A 59 17.12 -1.29 2.13
N PHE A 60 17.32 -0.37 1.20
CA PHE A 60 18.63 -0.05 0.61
C PHE A 60 19.28 -1.20 -0.15
N THR A 61 18.50 -2.22 -0.55
CA THR A 61 18.92 -3.26 -1.48
C THR A 61 18.37 -2.98 -2.87
N LYS A 62 19.08 -3.46 -3.90
CA LYS A 62 18.66 -3.30 -5.29
C LYS A 62 17.41 -4.14 -5.53
N SER A 63 16.33 -3.49 -5.95
CA SER A 63 15.07 -4.16 -6.23
C SER A 63 15.17 -5.11 -7.44
N PRO A 64 14.55 -6.29 -7.40
CA PRO A 64 14.47 -7.21 -8.52
C PRO A 64 13.47 -6.76 -9.60
N LEU A 65 12.80 -5.63 -9.43
CA LEU A 65 11.86 -5.07 -10.40
C LEU A 65 12.46 -5.03 -11.80
N GLY A 66 11.67 -5.41 -12.80
CA GLY A 66 12.11 -5.50 -14.19
C GLY A 66 12.77 -6.81 -14.58
N LYS A 67 13.16 -7.67 -13.62
CA LYS A 67 13.65 -9.02 -13.84
C LYS A 67 12.65 -10.10 -13.48
N ILE A 68 11.58 -9.75 -12.77
CA ILE A 68 10.52 -10.64 -12.33
C ILE A 68 9.19 -10.16 -12.89
N GLY A 69 8.44 -11.05 -13.48
CA GLY A 69 7.04 -10.88 -13.85
C GLY A 69 6.18 -11.80 -12.99
N PHE A 70 4.89 -11.59 -13.01
CA PHE A 70 3.94 -12.39 -12.25
C PHE A 70 2.81 -12.86 -13.13
N GLN A 71 2.40 -14.09 -12.91
CA GLN A 71 1.21 -14.67 -13.49
C GLN A 71 0.43 -15.36 -12.38
N LEU A 72 -0.87 -15.17 -12.37
CA LEU A 72 -1.78 -15.83 -11.44
C LEU A 72 -2.80 -16.62 -12.25
N VAL A 73 -2.91 -17.89 -11.98
CA VAL A 73 -3.79 -18.83 -12.71
C VAL A 73 -4.65 -19.57 -11.70
N GLU A 74 -5.92 -19.71 -11.98
CA GLU A 74 -6.81 -20.57 -11.23
C GLU A 74 -6.47 -22.04 -11.48
N GLU A 75 -6.25 -22.80 -10.41
CA GLU A 75 -5.75 -24.18 -10.50
C GLU A 75 -6.75 -25.12 -11.20
N GLU A 76 -8.05 -24.96 -10.95
CA GLU A 76 -9.09 -25.84 -11.48
C GLU A 76 -9.39 -25.59 -12.95
N THR A 77 -9.49 -24.33 -13.36
CA THR A 77 -9.90 -23.94 -14.72
C THR A 77 -8.73 -23.67 -15.65
N GLY A 78 -7.54 -23.42 -15.10
CA GLY A 78 -6.38 -22.94 -15.86
C GLY A 78 -6.53 -21.50 -16.36
N GLN A 79 -7.55 -20.77 -15.91
CA GLN A 79 -7.82 -19.43 -16.37
C GLN A 79 -6.86 -18.42 -15.70
N SER A 80 -6.23 -17.56 -16.51
CA SER A 80 -5.36 -16.50 -16.02
C SER A 80 -6.17 -15.36 -15.41
N VAL A 81 -5.79 -14.93 -14.22
CA VAL A 81 -6.36 -13.76 -13.55
C VAL A 81 -5.68 -12.49 -14.05
N ASN A 82 -6.47 -11.49 -14.41
CA ASN A 82 -5.95 -10.21 -14.87
C ASN A 82 -5.27 -9.44 -13.73
N LEU A 83 -3.98 -9.21 -13.87
CA LEU A 83 -3.17 -8.42 -12.95
C LEU A 83 -3.10 -6.97 -13.44
N PHE A 84 -3.62 -6.04 -12.65
CA PHE A 84 -3.60 -4.61 -12.95
C PHE A 84 -2.41 -3.96 -12.25
N PRO A 85 -1.47 -3.33 -12.98
CA PRO A 85 -0.34 -2.63 -12.36
C PRO A 85 -0.82 -1.54 -11.41
N SER A 86 -0.32 -1.54 -10.17
CA SER A 86 -0.62 -0.50 -9.19
C SER A 86 -0.01 0.84 -9.63
N LEU A 87 -0.86 1.81 -9.98
CA LEU A 87 -0.42 3.12 -10.49
C LEU A 87 0.34 3.92 -9.43
N MET A 88 -0.09 3.86 -8.18
CA MET A 88 0.46 4.66 -7.08
C MET A 88 1.54 3.93 -6.30
N ARG A 89 1.68 2.62 -6.48
CA ARG A 89 2.66 1.74 -5.79
C ARG A 89 2.83 2.07 -4.31
N PRO A 90 1.75 1.97 -3.50
CA PRO A 90 1.84 2.29 -2.09
C PRO A 90 2.93 1.47 -1.44
N THR A 91 3.79 2.16 -0.70
CA THR A 91 4.91 1.53 0.00
C THR A 91 4.71 1.64 1.49
N VAL A 92 4.81 0.52 2.17
CA VAL A 92 4.79 0.43 3.63
C VAL A 92 6.19 0.10 4.12
N SER A 93 6.77 1.01 4.88
CA SER A 93 8.13 0.87 5.40
C SER A 93 8.13 0.61 6.90
N SER A 94 8.88 -0.40 7.32
CA SER A 94 9.31 -0.65 8.70
C SER A 94 10.76 -0.20 8.88
N PHE A 95 11.34 -0.44 10.06
CA PHE A 95 12.74 -0.03 10.33
C PHE A 95 13.75 -0.68 9.38
N LYS A 96 13.62 -1.98 9.13
CA LYS A 96 14.56 -2.77 8.31
C LYS A 96 14.01 -3.21 6.96
N MET A 97 12.70 -3.29 6.84
CA MET A 97 12.00 -3.85 5.69
C MET A 97 11.10 -2.81 5.03
N ALA A 98 10.91 -2.95 3.73
CA ALA A 98 9.91 -2.20 2.98
C ALA A 98 9.14 -3.19 2.10
N ARG A 99 7.86 -2.93 1.92
CA ARG A 99 7.03 -3.65 0.96
C ARG A 99 6.29 -2.67 0.08
N MET A 100 6.15 -3.01 -1.19
CA MET A 100 5.52 -2.17 -2.21
C MET A 100 4.51 -3.01 -2.99
N GLU A 101 3.34 -2.46 -3.21
CA GLU A 101 2.33 -3.09 -4.06
C GLU A 101 2.71 -2.92 -5.53
N LEU A 102 2.79 -4.03 -6.25
CA LEU A 102 3.13 -4.05 -7.67
C LEU A 102 1.89 -4.16 -8.56
N TYR A 103 1.00 -5.07 -8.19
CA TYR A 103 -0.22 -5.36 -8.93
C TYR A 103 -1.41 -5.47 -7.98
N SER A 104 -2.59 -5.12 -8.48
CA SER A 104 -3.88 -5.42 -7.86
C SER A 104 -4.67 -6.37 -8.75
N PHE A 105 -5.49 -7.23 -8.16
CA PHE A 105 -6.34 -8.15 -8.88
C PHE A 105 -7.62 -8.44 -8.09
N GLN A 106 -8.59 -9.01 -8.77
CA GLN A 106 -9.85 -9.42 -8.17
C GLN A 106 -10.04 -10.92 -8.38
N VAL A 107 -10.37 -11.61 -7.30
CA VAL A 107 -10.79 -13.00 -7.28
C VAL A 107 -12.32 -12.99 -7.34
N GLU A 108 -12.90 -13.57 -8.37
CA GLU A 108 -14.35 -13.61 -8.58
C GLU A 108 -14.97 -14.81 -7.88
N GLU A 109 -14.29 -15.95 -7.89
CA GLU A 109 -14.71 -17.18 -7.25
C GLU A 109 -13.65 -17.66 -6.26
N GLU A 110 -14.12 -18.17 -5.11
CA GLU A 110 -13.22 -18.76 -4.11
C GLU A 110 -12.61 -20.05 -4.65
N GLY A 111 -11.28 -20.18 -4.57
CA GLY A 111 -10.57 -21.33 -5.10
C GLY A 111 -9.08 -21.32 -4.82
N ASN A 112 -8.40 -22.31 -5.41
CA ASN A 112 -6.95 -22.41 -5.38
C ASN A 112 -6.36 -21.70 -6.60
N TYR A 113 -5.33 -20.92 -6.36
CA TYR A 113 -4.63 -20.13 -7.37
C TYR A 113 -3.14 -20.43 -7.32
N ILE A 114 -2.51 -20.53 -8.48
CA ILE A 114 -1.08 -20.72 -8.62
C ILE A 114 -0.47 -19.38 -9.01
N LEU A 115 0.39 -18.83 -8.15
CA LEU A 115 1.21 -17.67 -8.43
C LEU A 115 2.54 -18.12 -9.00
N SER A 116 2.85 -17.73 -10.22
CA SER A 116 4.12 -18.01 -10.87
C SER A 116 4.95 -16.73 -11.02
N ILE A 117 6.26 -16.85 -10.79
CA ILE A 117 7.23 -15.79 -11.03
C ILE A 117 7.95 -16.13 -12.34
N ASN A 118 7.77 -15.32 -13.35
CA ASN A 118 8.46 -15.46 -14.64
C ASN A 118 9.45 -14.31 -14.86
N GLY A 119 10.41 -14.49 -15.78
CA GLY A 119 11.46 -13.50 -16.06
C GLY A 119 11.02 -12.26 -16.85
N GLU A 120 9.73 -12.12 -17.14
CA GLU A 120 9.19 -11.02 -17.95
C GLU A 120 8.48 -9.97 -17.10
N GLY A 121 9.25 -9.04 -16.52
CA GLY A 121 8.69 -7.87 -15.86
C GLY A 121 8.02 -6.90 -16.83
N SER A 122 7.02 -6.14 -16.35
CA SER A 122 6.36 -5.11 -17.15
C SER A 122 7.35 -4.02 -17.61
N VAL A 123 7.04 -3.33 -18.71
CA VAL A 123 7.87 -2.21 -19.22
C VAL A 123 8.12 -1.16 -18.14
N ARG A 124 7.11 -0.89 -17.31
CA ARG A 124 7.22 0.05 -16.18
C ARG A 124 8.21 -0.44 -15.13
N ASP A 125 8.18 -1.73 -14.80
CA ASP A 125 9.11 -2.33 -13.84
C ASP A 125 10.55 -2.22 -14.34
N ARG A 126 10.77 -2.37 -15.66
CA ARG A 126 12.10 -2.20 -16.29
C ARG A 126 12.59 -0.76 -16.19
N ILE A 127 11.72 0.23 -16.41
CA ILE A 127 12.08 1.66 -16.32
C ILE A 127 12.44 2.03 -14.87
N GLU A 128 11.61 1.64 -13.90
CA GLU A 128 11.89 1.91 -12.47
C GLU A 128 13.15 1.19 -11.99
N ALA A 129 13.37 -0.05 -12.43
CA ALA A 129 14.62 -0.77 -12.15
C ALA A 129 15.85 -0.05 -12.73
N SER A 130 15.75 0.53 -13.93
CA SER A 130 16.84 1.28 -14.55
C SER A 130 17.21 2.51 -13.73
N ILE A 131 16.23 3.26 -13.23
CA ILE A 131 16.47 4.44 -12.40
C ILE A 131 17.05 4.03 -11.03
N GLY A 132 16.49 3.01 -10.39
CA GLY A 132 17.00 2.48 -9.12
C GLY A 132 18.43 1.91 -9.23
N ASN A 133 18.75 1.32 -10.39
CA ASN A 133 20.06 0.73 -10.68
C ASN A 133 21.19 1.76 -10.84
N LEU A 134 20.86 3.00 -11.18
CA LEU A 134 21.83 4.11 -11.22
C LEU A 134 22.31 4.49 -9.81
N LEU A 135 21.48 4.28 -8.79
CA LEU A 135 21.78 4.67 -7.41
C LEU A 135 22.46 3.55 -6.60
N VAL A 136 22.27 2.28 -6.95
CA VAL A 136 22.80 1.14 -6.21
C VAL A 136 23.62 0.23 -7.13
N LYS A 137 24.94 0.20 -6.92
CA LYS A 137 25.90 -0.59 -7.73
C LYS A 137 25.96 -2.10 -7.37
N LYS A 138 25.29 -2.53 -6.31
CA LYS A 138 25.33 -3.95 -5.86
C LYS A 138 24.49 -4.84 -6.78
N PRO A 139 24.87 -6.14 -6.97
CA PRO A 139 24.03 -7.09 -7.70
C PRO A 139 22.67 -7.28 -7.00
N VAL A 140 21.64 -7.65 -7.76
CA VAL A 140 20.31 -7.97 -7.22
C VAL A 140 20.41 -9.30 -6.48
N ASP A 141 20.08 -9.29 -5.21
CA ASP A 141 19.99 -10.49 -4.36
C ASP A 141 18.52 -10.86 -4.17
N LEU A 142 18.05 -11.84 -4.96
CA LEU A 142 16.67 -12.34 -4.90
C LEU A 142 16.32 -12.99 -3.55
N SER A 143 17.33 -13.53 -2.84
CA SER A 143 17.11 -14.19 -1.54
C SER A 143 16.62 -13.21 -0.45
N SER A 144 16.85 -11.92 -0.65
CA SER A 144 16.44 -10.85 0.28
C SER A 144 15.01 -10.38 0.06
N PHE A 145 14.30 -10.94 -0.93
CA PHE A 145 12.96 -10.52 -1.31
C PHE A 145 11.95 -11.66 -1.22
N THR A 146 10.74 -11.30 -0.80
CA THR A 146 9.58 -12.18 -0.79
C THR A 146 8.43 -11.54 -1.56
N VAL A 147 7.63 -12.37 -2.21
CA VAL A 147 6.37 -11.97 -2.83
C VAL A 147 5.25 -12.31 -1.88
N GLN A 148 4.34 -11.38 -1.67
CA GLN A 148 3.22 -11.52 -0.75
C GLN A 148 1.90 -11.25 -1.49
N ILE A 149 0.88 -12.08 -1.26
CA ILE A 149 -0.50 -11.77 -1.61
C ILE A 149 -1.20 -11.27 -0.36
N ARG A 150 -1.73 -10.05 -0.44
CA ARG A 150 -2.43 -9.39 0.67
C ARG A 150 -3.80 -8.93 0.25
N LYS A 151 -4.72 -8.86 1.22
CA LYS A 151 -6.06 -8.31 0.98
C LYS A 151 -5.98 -6.90 0.47
N GLY A 152 -6.58 -6.64 -0.68
CA GLY A 152 -6.63 -5.33 -1.30
C GLY A 152 -7.38 -4.34 -0.42
N LYS A 153 -6.84 -3.15 -0.27
CA LYS A 153 -7.46 -2.03 0.44
C LYS A 153 -7.64 -0.85 -0.52
N SER A 154 -8.70 -0.10 -0.33
CA SER A 154 -8.97 1.06 -1.16
C SER A 154 -7.89 2.14 -0.98
N LEU A 155 -7.13 2.41 -2.05
CA LEU A 155 -6.16 3.51 -2.10
C LEU A 155 -6.84 4.86 -1.88
N ALA A 156 -8.07 5.05 -2.40
CA ALA A 156 -8.83 6.26 -2.18
C ALA A 156 -9.07 6.51 -0.68
N MET A 157 -9.41 5.48 0.09
CA MET A 157 -9.56 5.59 1.55
C MET A 157 -8.24 5.93 2.25
N PHE A 158 -7.12 5.44 1.75
CA PHE A 158 -5.81 5.80 2.28
C PHE A 158 -5.52 7.29 2.06
N PHE A 159 -5.67 7.80 0.83
CA PHE A 159 -5.44 9.22 0.54
C PHE A 159 -6.42 10.12 1.28
N LEU A 160 -7.71 9.74 1.31
CA LEU A 160 -8.72 10.49 2.07
C LEU A 160 -8.34 10.59 3.56
N SER A 161 -7.74 9.54 4.12
CA SER A 161 -7.27 9.55 5.51
C SER A 161 -6.04 10.45 5.70
N VAL A 162 -5.12 10.49 4.74
CA VAL A 162 -3.97 11.42 4.79
C VAL A 162 -4.44 12.88 4.74
N PHE A 163 -5.37 13.21 3.83
CA PHE A 163 -6.00 14.53 3.80
C PHE A 163 -6.79 14.82 5.08
N GLY A 164 -7.52 13.83 5.60
CA GLY A 164 -8.28 13.93 6.84
C GLY A 164 -7.40 14.29 8.05
N ILE A 165 -6.18 13.75 8.13
CA ILE A 165 -5.21 14.16 9.18
C ILE A 165 -4.85 15.64 9.06
N ASN A 166 -4.55 16.10 7.83
CA ASN A 166 -4.21 17.51 7.62
C ASN A 166 -5.36 18.43 8.02
N ILE A 167 -6.59 18.12 7.58
CA ILE A 167 -7.79 18.89 7.95
C ILE A 167 -8.00 18.87 9.48
N ALA A 168 -7.87 17.71 10.11
CA ALA A 168 -8.02 17.55 11.55
C ALA A 168 -7.05 18.43 12.33
N VAL A 169 -5.77 18.48 11.93
CA VAL A 169 -4.77 19.35 12.55
C VAL A 169 -5.15 20.81 12.42
N TRP A 170 -5.56 21.26 11.23
CA TRP A 170 -6.01 22.64 11.04
C TRP A 170 -7.28 22.98 11.82
N MET A 171 -8.22 22.05 11.94
CA MET A 171 -9.41 22.24 12.78
C MET A 171 -9.05 22.41 14.24
N ILE A 172 -8.14 21.59 14.78
CA ILE A 172 -7.69 21.68 16.17
C ILE A 172 -6.97 23.01 16.41
N LEU A 173 -6.00 23.36 15.55
CA LEU A 173 -5.25 24.62 15.65
C LEU A 173 -6.17 25.82 15.50
N GLY A 174 -7.08 25.81 14.53
CA GLY A 174 -8.08 26.88 14.34
C GLY A 174 -9.02 27.01 15.53
N GLY A 175 -9.48 25.89 16.09
CA GLY A 175 -10.32 25.88 17.28
C GLY A 175 -9.64 26.50 18.51
N ILE A 176 -8.31 26.39 18.61
CA ILE A 176 -7.52 27.00 19.69
C ILE A 176 -7.24 28.48 19.37
N MET A 177 -6.75 28.81 18.18
CA MET A 177 -6.24 30.14 17.86
C MET A 177 -7.36 31.17 17.56
N LEU A 178 -8.42 30.76 16.83
CA LEU A 178 -9.49 31.68 16.44
C LEU A 178 -10.16 32.42 17.62
N PRO A 179 -10.47 31.77 18.76
CA PRO A 179 -11.05 32.48 19.91
C PRO A 179 -10.18 33.61 20.44
N PHE A 180 -8.84 33.47 20.38
CA PHE A 180 -7.90 34.52 20.83
C PHE A 180 -7.84 35.66 19.82
N LEU A 181 -7.75 35.35 18.53
CA LEU A 181 -7.74 36.36 17.48
C LEU A 181 -9.02 37.15 17.41
N LEU A 182 -10.19 36.51 17.64
CA LEU A 182 -11.48 37.21 17.72
C LEU A 182 -11.60 38.07 18.97
N ALA A 183 -10.96 37.69 20.08
CA ALA A 183 -10.94 38.49 21.29
C ALA A 183 -10.12 39.79 21.13
N GLU A 184 -8.98 39.71 20.42
CA GLU A 184 -8.16 40.89 20.06
C GLU A 184 -8.85 41.81 19.06
N ALA A 185 -9.64 41.25 18.14
CA ALA A 185 -10.39 42.02 17.13
C ALA A 185 -11.70 42.64 17.65
N GLY A 186 -12.03 42.44 18.95
CA GLY A 186 -13.22 43.06 19.59
C GLY A 186 -14.55 42.37 19.28
N TYR A 187 -14.54 41.09 18.81
CA TYR A 187 -15.73 40.27 18.51
C TYR A 187 -16.00 39.19 19.56
#